data_1cc8874ca6ad9917dee83cae9edeb4b0
#
_entry.id   1cc8874ca6ad9917dee83cae9edeb4b0
#
_cell.length_a   1.000
_cell.length_b   1.000
_cell.length_c   1.000
_cell.angle_alpha   90.00
_cell.angle_beta   90.00
_cell.angle_gamma   90.00
#
_symmetry.space_group_name_H-M   'P 1'
#
loop_
_entity.id
_entity.type
_entity.pdbx_description
1 polymer ?
#
loop_
_entity_poly.entity_id
_entity_poly.type
_entity_poly.pdbx_seq_one_letter_code
_entity_poly.pdbx_strand_id
1 'polypeptide(L)'
;TLKEAIAQTESKGGGNLPSRNEIEEKLDLAETAEQVETIVGKMPPQRQQIFRMSRFEHMPSREIAEQLNLSVRTVDKHLELALKELRKYLNIIPAIIVFLDILP
;
A
#
# COMPACT_ATOMS: atom_id res chain seq x y z
N THR A 1 6.12 -3.24 -9.03
CA THR A 1 4.68 -3.04 -9.09
C THR A 1 4.00 -3.59 -7.83
N LEU A 2 2.76 -3.25 -7.64
CA LEU A 2 1.98 -3.78 -6.53
C LEU A 2 1.83 -5.30 -6.63
N LYS A 3 1.67 -5.82 -7.82
CA LYS A 3 1.57 -7.26 -8.03
C LYS A 3 2.84 -7.99 -7.60
N GLU A 4 3.99 -7.41 -7.88
CA GLU A 4 5.27 -7.99 -7.45
C GLU A 4 5.41 -7.96 -5.93
N ALA A 5 4.99 -6.87 -5.29
CA ALA A 5 5.03 -6.77 -3.84
C ALA A 5 4.13 -7.81 -3.18
N ILE A 6 2.95 -8.05 -3.72
CA ILE A 6 2.03 -9.07 -3.21
C ILE A 6 2.62 -10.46 -3.41
N ALA A 7 3.21 -10.73 -4.56
CA ALA A 7 3.84 -12.02 -4.84
C ALA A 7 4.98 -12.31 -3.87
N GLN A 8 5.80 -11.30 -3.55
CA GLN A 8 6.87 -11.45 -2.57
C GLN A 8 6.33 -11.75 -1.18
N THR A 9 5.24 -11.10 -0.80
CA THR A 9 4.59 -11.35 0.49
C THR A 9 4.07 -12.76 0.59
N GLU A 10 3.44 -13.27 -0.47
CA GLU A 10 2.97 -14.65 -0.51
C GLU A 10 4.12 -15.65 -0.34
N SER A 11 5.22 -15.42 -1.04
CA SER A 11 6.35 -16.37 -1.01
C SER A 11 7.03 -16.44 0.34
N LYS A 12 6.93 -15.40 1.16
CA LYS A 12 7.56 -15.39 2.48
C LYS A 12 6.75 -16.11 3.56
N GLY A 13 5.46 -16.26 3.39
CA GLY A 13 4.61 -16.98 4.31
C GLY A 13 4.72 -16.56 5.75
N GLY A 14 3.99 -15.58 6.22
CA GLY A 14 4.06 -15.12 7.58
C GLY A 14 3.19 -15.94 8.53
N GLY A 15 3.70 -16.32 9.70
CA GLY A 15 2.99 -17.16 10.65
C GLY A 15 1.77 -16.54 11.31
N ASN A 16 1.73 -15.21 11.45
CA ASN A 16 0.63 -14.51 12.13
C ASN A 16 -0.37 -13.88 11.15
N LEU A 17 -0.23 -14.19 9.88
CA LEU A 17 -1.12 -13.64 8.87
C LEU A 17 -2.26 -14.61 8.59
N PRO A 18 -3.39 -14.12 8.04
CA PRO A 18 -4.40 -15.01 7.51
C PRO A 18 -3.74 -15.99 6.56
N SER A 19 -4.20 -17.23 6.56
CA SER A 19 -3.62 -18.22 5.67
C SER A 19 -3.81 -17.76 4.22
N ARG A 20 -2.92 -18.22 3.35
CA ARG A 20 -3.03 -17.93 1.93
C ARG A 20 -4.42 -18.33 1.40
N ASN A 21 -4.93 -19.48 1.85
CA ASN A 21 -6.23 -19.95 1.43
C ASN A 21 -7.35 -19.01 1.86
N GLU A 22 -7.27 -18.47 3.07
CA GLU A 22 -8.26 -17.51 3.56
C GLU A 22 -8.30 -16.26 2.71
N ILE A 23 -7.13 -15.76 2.33
CA ILE A 23 -7.01 -14.58 1.48
C ILE A 23 -7.55 -14.88 0.10
N GLU A 24 -7.19 -16.02 -0.47
CA GLU A 24 -7.64 -16.41 -1.81
C GLU A 24 -9.13 -16.68 -1.89
N GLU A 25 -9.71 -17.25 -0.84
CA GLU A 25 -11.14 -17.49 -0.79
C GLU A 25 -11.96 -16.21 -0.74
N LYS A 26 -11.46 -15.20 -0.03
CA LYS A 26 -12.17 -13.93 0.14
C LYS A 26 -11.79 -12.91 -0.90
N LEU A 27 -10.67 -13.11 -1.59
CA LEU A 27 -10.03 -12.05 -2.34
C LEU A 27 -9.12 -12.62 -3.40
N ASP A 28 -9.31 -12.21 -4.64
CA ASP A 28 -8.33 -12.43 -5.69
C ASP A 28 -7.24 -11.38 -5.52
N LEU A 29 -6.03 -11.82 -5.15
CA LEU A 29 -4.92 -10.91 -4.90
C LEU A 29 -4.52 -10.09 -6.13
N ALA A 30 -4.56 -10.69 -7.32
CA ALA A 30 -4.25 -9.97 -8.55
C ALA A 30 -5.31 -8.90 -8.84
N GLU A 31 -6.58 -9.23 -8.65
CA GLU A 31 -7.67 -8.28 -8.81
C GLU A 31 -7.57 -7.16 -7.80
N THR A 32 -7.24 -7.48 -6.55
CA THR A 32 -7.03 -6.50 -5.51
C THR A 32 -5.88 -5.54 -5.86
N ALA A 33 -4.78 -6.08 -6.38
CA ALA A 33 -3.66 -5.27 -6.82
C ALA A 33 -4.07 -4.29 -7.91
N GLU A 34 -4.89 -4.73 -8.86
CA GLU A 34 -5.40 -3.87 -9.91
C GLU A 34 -6.33 -2.78 -9.36
N GLN A 35 -7.18 -3.13 -8.40
CA GLN A 35 -8.06 -2.15 -7.76
C GLN A 35 -7.24 -1.09 -7.02
N VAL A 36 -6.23 -1.49 -6.27
CA VAL A 36 -5.35 -0.57 -5.56
C VAL A 36 -4.63 0.35 -6.55
N GLU A 37 -4.08 -0.20 -7.63
CA GLU A 37 -3.42 0.60 -8.65
C GLU A 37 -4.38 1.62 -9.29
N THR A 38 -5.62 1.22 -9.52
CA THR A 38 -6.62 2.12 -10.08
C THR A 38 -6.91 3.27 -9.12
N ILE A 39 -7.07 2.98 -7.83
CA ILE A 39 -7.34 4.00 -6.83
C ILE A 39 -6.15 4.94 -6.67
N VAL A 40 -4.95 4.38 -6.57
CA VAL A 40 -3.72 5.17 -6.45
C VAL A 40 -3.56 6.09 -7.67
N GLY A 41 -3.84 5.57 -8.86
CA GLY A 41 -3.76 6.35 -10.09
C GLY A 41 -4.71 7.53 -10.15
N LYS A 42 -5.77 7.53 -9.36
CA LYS A 42 -6.73 8.64 -9.28
C LYS A 42 -6.38 9.67 -8.20
N MET A 43 -5.39 9.40 -7.39
CA MET A 43 -4.97 10.32 -6.34
C MET A 43 -4.28 11.56 -6.95
N PRO A 44 -4.27 12.70 -6.24
CA PRO A 44 -3.48 13.84 -6.67
C PRO A 44 -2.02 13.43 -6.92
N PRO A 45 -1.35 14.00 -7.93
CA PRO A 45 -0.01 13.52 -8.31
C PRO A 45 1.00 13.46 -7.17
N GLN A 46 1.01 14.45 -6.29
CA GLN A 46 1.96 14.45 -5.17
C GLN A 46 1.65 13.34 -4.17
N ARG A 47 0.38 13.12 -3.86
CA ARG A 47 -0.02 12.02 -2.95
C ARG A 47 0.34 10.67 -3.54
N GLN A 48 0.07 10.50 -4.82
CA GLN A 48 0.41 9.28 -5.54
C GLN A 48 1.91 9.01 -5.47
N GLN A 49 2.72 10.02 -5.75
CA GLN A 49 4.17 9.90 -5.70
C GLN A 49 4.66 9.52 -4.30
N ILE A 50 4.15 10.20 -3.28
CA ILE A 50 4.52 9.91 -1.90
C ILE A 50 4.14 8.49 -1.51
N PHE A 51 2.93 8.07 -1.87
CA PHE A 51 2.46 6.73 -1.57
C PHE A 51 3.36 5.67 -2.20
N ARG A 52 3.70 5.83 -3.47
CA ARG A 52 4.57 4.88 -4.17
C ARG A 52 5.96 4.83 -3.58
N MET A 53 6.54 5.97 -3.25
CA MET A 53 7.86 6.04 -2.62
C MET A 53 7.86 5.35 -1.27
N SER A 54 6.81 5.55 -0.48
CA SER A 54 6.72 4.95 0.84
C SER A 54 6.49 3.44 0.79
N ARG A 55 5.54 2.99 -0.03
CA ARG A 55 5.06 1.60 0.02
C ARG A 55 5.74 0.67 -0.97
N PHE A 56 6.18 1.18 -2.12
CA PHE A 56 6.81 0.35 -3.13
C PHE A 56 8.33 0.50 -3.17
N GLU A 57 8.85 1.66 -2.83
CA GLU A 57 10.29 1.90 -2.80
C GLU A 57 10.86 1.85 -1.38
N HIS A 58 10.00 1.63 -0.39
CA HIS A 58 10.39 1.44 1.01
C HIS A 58 11.15 2.63 1.59
N MET A 59 10.82 3.84 1.14
CA MET A 59 11.45 5.05 1.66
C MET A 59 10.81 5.50 2.96
N PRO A 60 11.60 5.85 3.97
CA PRO A 60 11.05 6.48 5.17
C PRO A 60 10.57 7.89 4.88
N SER A 61 9.62 8.38 5.66
CA SER A 61 9.02 9.71 5.46
C SER A 61 10.06 10.83 5.40
N ARG A 62 11.11 10.72 6.20
CA ARG A 62 12.19 11.72 6.20
C ARG A 62 12.87 11.82 4.84
N GLU A 63 13.15 10.68 4.24
CA GLU A 63 13.81 10.63 2.94
C GLU A 63 12.90 11.16 1.83
N ILE A 64 11.63 10.79 1.89
CA ILE A 64 10.64 11.31 0.94
C ILE A 64 10.56 12.83 1.05
N ALA A 65 10.48 13.33 2.28
CA ALA A 65 10.40 14.76 2.54
C ALA A 65 11.61 15.50 1.96
N GLU A 66 12.80 14.96 2.15
CA GLU A 66 14.02 15.56 1.60
C GLU A 66 13.98 15.58 0.06
N GLN A 67 13.61 14.47 -0.56
CA GLN A 67 13.60 14.40 -2.02
C GLN A 67 12.56 15.30 -2.65
N LEU A 68 11.42 15.45 -2.01
CA LEU A 68 10.32 16.26 -2.55
C LEU A 68 10.29 17.68 -2.00
N ASN A 69 11.25 18.03 -1.16
CA ASN A 69 11.32 19.34 -0.51
C ASN A 69 10.03 19.67 0.25
N LEU A 70 9.59 18.72 1.05
CA LEU A 70 8.40 18.82 1.89
C LEU A 70 8.78 18.59 3.35
N SER A 71 7.87 18.92 4.26
CA SER A 71 8.05 18.52 5.65
C SER A 71 7.63 17.07 5.85
N VAL A 72 8.21 16.43 6.86
CA VAL A 72 7.81 15.06 7.23
C VAL A 72 6.32 15.03 7.57
N ARG A 73 5.83 16.05 8.23
CA ARG A 73 4.42 16.15 8.59
C ARG A 73 3.52 16.15 7.35
N THR A 74 3.91 16.85 6.31
CA THR A 74 3.17 16.87 5.05
C THR A 74 3.17 15.49 4.40
N VAL A 75 4.33 14.84 4.38
CA VAL A 75 4.45 13.47 3.84
C VAL A 75 3.52 12.52 4.60
N ASP A 76 3.57 12.54 5.93
CA ASP A 76 2.73 11.67 6.74
C ASP A 76 1.24 11.94 6.53
N LYS A 77 0.88 13.21 6.35
CA LYS A 77 -0.51 13.56 6.06
C LYS A 77 -0.98 13.00 4.74
N HIS A 78 -0.16 13.05 3.70
CA HIS A 78 -0.50 12.46 2.41
C HIS A 78 -0.65 10.94 2.52
N LEU A 79 0.21 10.27 3.28
CA LEU A 79 0.10 8.84 3.49
C LEU A 79 -1.19 8.47 4.22
N GLU A 80 -1.54 9.25 5.25
CA GLU A 80 -2.79 9.06 5.98
C GLU A 80 -3.99 9.18 5.05
N LEU A 81 -4.01 10.21 4.22
CA LEU A 81 -5.10 10.44 3.28
C LEU A 81 -5.16 9.35 2.20
N ALA A 82 -4.01 8.89 1.74
CA ALA A 82 -3.97 7.80 0.77
C ALA A 82 -4.58 6.52 1.32
N LEU A 83 -4.23 6.16 2.55
CA LEU A 83 -4.79 4.98 3.21
C LEU A 83 -6.29 5.14 3.44
N LYS A 84 -6.72 6.35 3.78
CA LYS A 84 -8.14 6.63 3.96
C LYS A 84 -8.92 6.47 2.65
N GLU A 85 -8.36 6.90 1.54
CA GLU A 85 -8.98 6.71 0.23
C GLU A 85 -9.09 5.23 -0.13
N LEU A 86 -8.04 4.46 0.14
CA LEU A 86 -8.08 3.03 -0.10
C LEU A 86 -9.17 2.36 0.73
N ARG A 87 -9.29 2.72 2.01
CA ARG A 87 -10.34 2.18 2.87
C ARG A 87 -11.73 2.50 2.37
N LYS A 88 -11.90 3.67 1.79
CA LYS A 88 -13.20 4.12 1.30
C LYS A 88 -13.71 3.26 0.14
N TYR A 89 -12.82 2.83 -0.74
CA TYR A 89 -13.19 2.13 -1.95
C TYR A 89 -13.05 0.62 -1.89
N LEU A 90 -12.36 0.11 -0.87
CA LEU A 90 -12.08 -1.32 -0.75
C LEU A 90 -12.66 -1.85 0.57
N ASN A 91 -13.55 -2.83 0.47
CA ASN A 91 -14.18 -3.44 1.63
C ASN A 91 -13.33 -4.55 2.26
N ILE A 92 -12.03 -4.54 1.98
CA ILE A 92 -11.08 -5.56 2.42
C ILE A 92 -9.96 -4.94 3.24
N ILE A 93 -10.33 -3.95 4.02
CA ILE A 93 -9.40 -3.14 4.82
C ILE A 93 -8.40 -3.95 5.63
N PRO A 94 -8.80 -5.00 6.38
CA PRO A 94 -7.83 -5.75 7.17
C PRO A 94 -6.72 -6.37 6.34
N ALA A 95 -7.08 -6.96 5.19
CA ALA A 95 -6.09 -7.59 4.32
C ALA A 95 -5.14 -6.56 3.71
N ILE A 96 -5.66 -5.41 3.27
CA ILE A 96 -4.85 -4.36 2.68
C ILE A 96 -3.91 -3.74 3.70
N ILE A 97 -4.39 -3.48 4.91
CA ILE A 97 -3.55 -2.94 5.97
C ILE A 97 -2.43 -3.92 6.29
N VAL A 98 -2.73 -5.20 6.38
CA VAL A 98 -1.75 -6.23 6.61
C VAL A 98 -0.70 -6.22 5.50
N PHE A 99 -1.10 -6.16 4.24
CA PHE A 99 -0.16 -6.10 3.12
C PHE A 99 0.73 -4.86 3.19
N LEU A 100 0.15 -3.71 3.47
CA LEU A 100 0.91 -2.46 3.51
C LEU A 100 1.86 -2.39 4.69
N ASP A 101 1.53 -3.05 5.80
CA ASP A 101 2.39 -3.09 6.98
C ASP A 101 3.49 -4.15 6.86
N ILE A 102 3.25 -5.20 6.08
CA ILE A 102 4.23 -6.26 5.86
C ILE A 102 5.30 -5.83 4.87
N LEU A 103 4.96 -4.99 3.92
CA LEU A 103 5.93 -4.48 2.96
C LEU A 103 6.98 -3.66 3.72
N PRO A 104 8.22 -4.11 3.71
CA PRO A 104 9.28 -3.47 4.47
C PRO A 104 9.61 -2.07 4.01
#